data_711ee7fe086a5ed00cb94207894ba4e8
#
_entry.id   711ee7fe086a5ed00cb94207894ba4e8
#
_cell.length_a   1.000
_cell.length_b   1.000
_cell.length_c   1.000
_cell.angle_alpha   90.00
_cell.angle_beta   90.00
_cell.angle_gamma   90.00
#
_symmetry.space_group_name_H-M   'P 1'
#
loop_
_entity.id
_entity.type
_entity.pdbx_description
1 polymer ?
#
loop_
_entity_poly.entity_id
_entity_poly.type
_entity_poly.pdbx_seq_one_letter_code
_entity_poly.pdbx_strand_id
1 'polypeptide(L)'
;KLLENRFNVVEILKALIFDLEKFTNEREHNQKVIEDNYWLFGEQFHLVSADKNFEILLNNYFAHLEIDNKKPETIDNKEKLKRPDIFISRKSDIPDATNNDLTIEENIIVELKRPSVVIGSEQFQQVERYLRFIIEEERFNSLRRNWKFILVGKKVDDYIIDLYENQKNKGQKYLVQSIRNYEIYAMTWD
;
A
#
# COMPACT_ATOMS: atom_id res chain seq x y z
N LYS A 1 2.81 -7.90 27.26
CA LYS A 1 2.02 -6.68 26.97
C LYS A 1 2.02 -6.32 25.48
N LEU A 2 3.21 -6.13 24.81
CA LEU A 2 3.25 -5.82 23.37
C LEU A 2 2.69 -6.95 22.51
N LEU A 3 3.12 -8.18 22.73
CA LEU A 3 2.64 -9.37 22.02
C LEU A 3 1.14 -9.62 22.24
N GLU A 4 0.66 -9.39 23.45
CA GLU A 4 -0.74 -9.49 23.81
C GLU A 4 -1.60 -8.48 23.02
N ASN A 5 -1.14 -7.23 22.93
CA ASN A 5 -1.83 -6.21 22.15
C ASN A 5 -1.89 -6.57 20.66
N ARG A 6 -0.79 -7.09 20.10
CA ARG A 6 -0.74 -7.52 18.69
C ARG A 6 -1.66 -8.71 18.43
N PHE A 7 -1.68 -9.67 19.33
CA PHE A 7 -2.63 -10.80 19.25
C PHE A 7 -4.07 -10.29 19.23
N ASN A 8 -4.42 -9.39 20.14
CA ASN A 8 -5.77 -8.80 20.18
C ASN A 8 -6.15 -8.08 18.89
N VAL A 9 -5.22 -7.36 18.26
CA VAL A 9 -5.46 -6.70 16.96
C VAL A 9 -5.78 -7.73 15.87
N VAL A 10 -5.03 -8.83 15.80
CA VAL A 10 -5.28 -9.91 14.84
C VAL A 10 -6.65 -10.56 15.08
N GLU A 11 -7.03 -10.81 16.33
CA GLU A 11 -8.34 -11.37 16.65
C GLU A 11 -9.49 -10.41 16.33
N ILE A 12 -9.31 -9.10 16.55
CA ILE A 12 -10.29 -8.08 16.14
C ILE A 12 -10.46 -8.09 14.61
N LEU A 13 -9.36 -8.10 13.85
CA LEU A 13 -9.42 -8.17 12.40
C LEU A 13 -10.10 -9.43 11.90
N LYS A 14 -9.79 -10.59 12.48
CA LYS A 14 -10.48 -11.85 12.16
C LYS A 14 -11.99 -11.73 12.37
N ALA A 15 -12.40 -11.22 13.54
CA ALA A 15 -13.82 -11.04 13.83
C ALA A 15 -14.51 -10.12 12.82
N LEU A 16 -13.89 -8.98 12.47
CA LEU A 16 -14.43 -8.04 11.50
C LEU A 16 -14.55 -8.64 10.09
N ILE A 17 -13.59 -9.45 9.67
CA ILE A 17 -13.51 -9.98 8.31
C ILE A 17 -14.37 -11.24 8.15
N PHE A 18 -14.39 -12.12 9.15
CA PHE A 18 -14.99 -13.45 9.02
C PHE A 18 -16.32 -13.59 9.75
N ASP A 19 -16.45 -12.99 10.93
CA ASP A 19 -17.62 -13.18 11.79
C ASP A 19 -18.68 -12.08 11.60
N LEU A 20 -18.24 -10.83 11.41
CA LEU A 20 -19.09 -9.65 11.30
C LEU A 20 -19.18 -9.09 9.89
N GLU A 21 -18.87 -9.89 8.87
CA GLU A 21 -18.78 -9.49 7.46
C GLU A 21 -19.94 -8.61 6.98
N LYS A 22 -21.18 -8.94 7.37
CA LYS A 22 -22.40 -8.20 6.95
C LYS A 22 -22.50 -6.80 7.54
N PHE A 23 -21.84 -6.56 8.67
CA PHE A 23 -21.90 -5.31 9.42
C PHE A 23 -20.62 -4.50 9.33
N THR A 24 -19.56 -5.06 8.71
CA THR A 24 -18.27 -4.41 8.62
C THR A 24 -18.26 -3.40 7.50
N ASN A 25 -18.06 -2.14 7.84
CA ASN A 25 -17.78 -1.06 6.91
C ASN A 25 -16.25 -0.98 6.71
N GLU A 26 -15.83 -0.97 5.44
CA GLU A 26 -14.42 -0.91 5.05
C GLU A 26 -13.66 0.24 5.73
N ARG A 27 -14.23 1.47 5.67
CA ARG A 27 -13.58 2.67 6.20
C ARG A 27 -13.67 2.81 7.71
N GLU A 28 -14.84 2.53 8.28
CA GLU A 28 -15.07 2.77 9.70
C GLU A 28 -14.46 1.71 10.60
N HIS A 29 -14.32 0.48 10.10
CA HIS A 29 -13.85 -0.64 10.88
C HIS A 29 -12.46 -1.12 10.47
N ASN A 30 -12.33 -1.69 9.28
CA ASN A 30 -11.06 -2.33 8.87
C ASN A 30 -9.95 -1.30 8.69
N GLN A 31 -10.23 -0.21 7.96
CA GLN A 31 -9.22 0.81 7.70
C GLN A 31 -8.69 1.42 8.99
N LYS A 32 -9.57 1.76 9.94
CA LYS A 32 -9.16 2.37 11.21
C LYS A 32 -8.29 1.43 12.05
N VAL A 33 -8.66 0.15 12.15
CA VAL A 33 -7.84 -0.83 12.86
C VAL A 33 -6.45 -0.96 12.23
N ILE A 34 -6.37 -0.97 10.90
CA ILE A 34 -5.11 -1.12 10.17
C ILE A 34 -4.29 0.18 10.21
N GLU A 35 -4.92 1.34 10.10
CA GLU A 35 -4.26 2.64 10.25
C GLU A 35 -3.56 2.78 11.60
N ASP A 36 -4.22 2.36 12.67
CA ASP A 36 -3.66 2.37 14.02
C ASP A 36 -2.61 1.24 14.24
N ASN A 37 -2.56 0.26 13.33
CA ASN A 37 -1.71 -0.92 13.42
C ASN A 37 -0.96 -1.24 12.13
N TYR A 38 -0.45 -0.22 11.45
CA TYR A 38 0.27 -0.36 10.16
C TYR A 38 1.55 -1.21 10.24
N TRP A 39 2.03 -1.57 11.44
CA TRP A 39 3.08 -2.56 11.67
C TRP A 39 2.74 -3.95 11.05
N LEU A 40 1.47 -4.22 10.75
CA LEU A 40 1.02 -5.41 10.01
C LEU A 40 1.71 -5.56 8.64
N PHE A 41 2.15 -4.46 8.04
CA PHE A 41 2.88 -4.46 6.77
C PHE A 41 4.41 -4.42 6.94
N GLY A 42 4.89 -4.31 8.17
CA GLY A 42 6.32 -4.32 8.51
C GLY A 42 6.66 -3.36 9.64
N GLU A 43 7.60 -3.76 10.48
CA GLU A 43 7.93 -3.09 11.75
C GLU A 43 8.53 -1.68 11.60
N GLN A 44 9.21 -1.41 10.51
CA GLN A 44 9.99 -0.18 10.34
C GLN A 44 9.29 0.86 9.45
N PHE A 45 8.05 0.60 9.06
CA PHE A 45 7.28 1.55 8.28
C PHE A 45 6.70 2.66 9.15
N HIS A 46 6.55 3.83 8.56
CA HIS A 46 5.89 5.00 9.16
C HIS A 46 4.63 5.32 8.36
N LEU A 47 3.55 5.63 9.05
CA LEU A 47 2.33 6.10 8.42
C LEU A 47 2.55 7.52 7.86
N VAL A 48 2.46 7.68 6.56
CA VAL A 48 2.59 8.97 5.87
C VAL A 48 1.22 9.61 5.68
N SER A 49 0.22 8.80 5.30
CA SER A 49 -1.13 9.29 5.00
C SER A 49 -2.16 8.17 5.10
N ALA A 50 -3.37 8.53 5.56
CA ALA A 50 -4.55 7.67 5.52
C ALA A 50 -5.75 8.47 5.00
N ASP A 51 -6.53 7.89 4.08
CA ASP A 51 -7.72 8.48 3.42
C ASP A 51 -7.51 9.94 2.93
N LYS A 52 -6.34 10.23 2.38
CA LYS A 52 -6.01 11.52 1.79
C LYS A 52 -5.82 11.38 0.28
N ASN A 53 -6.18 12.42 -0.46
CA ASN A 53 -5.93 12.45 -1.89
C ASN A 53 -4.43 12.54 -2.20
N PHE A 54 -4.05 12.21 -3.43
CA PHE A 54 -2.65 12.16 -3.84
C PHE A 54 -1.90 13.49 -3.69
N GLU A 55 -2.59 14.62 -3.81
CA GLU A 55 -1.97 15.94 -3.63
C GLU A 55 -1.53 16.17 -2.17
N ILE A 56 -2.38 15.83 -1.21
CA ILE A 56 -2.06 15.89 0.21
C ILE A 56 -1.01 14.81 0.56
N LEU A 57 -1.18 13.61 0.02
CA LEU A 57 -0.25 12.49 0.20
C LEU A 57 1.16 12.87 -0.25
N LEU A 58 1.31 13.50 -1.42
CA LEU A 58 2.60 13.96 -1.95
C LEU A 58 3.27 14.97 -1.00
N ASN A 59 2.50 15.97 -0.53
CA ASN A 59 3.03 16.97 0.38
C ASN A 59 3.47 16.36 1.72
N ASN A 60 2.69 15.42 2.27
CA ASN A 60 3.04 14.68 3.48
C ASN A 60 4.30 13.82 3.26
N TYR A 61 4.40 13.18 2.10
CA TYR A 61 5.55 12.35 1.74
C TYR A 61 6.84 13.16 1.67
N PHE A 62 6.83 14.33 1.04
CA PHE A 62 8.01 15.19 1.01
C PHE A 62 8.39 15.75 2.39
N ALA A 63 7.41 16.09 3.22
CA ALA A 63 7.66 16.46 4.60
C ALA A 63 8.31 15.30 5.39
N HIS A 64 7.85 14.07 5.19
CA HIS A 64 8.43 12.88 5.81
C HIS A 64 9.87 12.60 5.34
N LEU A 65 10.17 12.89 4.08
CA LEU A 65 11.53 12.72 3.52
C LEU A 65 12.50 13.84 3.93
N GLU A 66 12.04 14.85 4.65
CA GLU A 66 12.83 16.06 4.97
C GLU A 66 13.38 16.77 3.71
N ILE A 67 12.72 16.56 2.58
CA ILE A 67 13.04 17.23 1.32
C ILE A 67 12.44 18.62 1.38
N ASP A 68 13.25 19.53 1.89
CA ASP A 68 13.16 21.01 1.86
C ASP A 68 11.78 21.70 1.78
N ASN A 69 11.66 22.75 2.56
CA ASN A 69 10.73 23.89 2.64
C ASN A 69 9.99 24.34 1.35
N LYS A 70 9.67 23.42 0.45
CA LYS A 70 8.87 23.73 -0.73
C LYS A 70 7.42 23.95 -0.31
N LYS A 71 6.87 25.06 -0.79
CA LYS A 71 5.41 25.31 -0.72
C LYS A 71 4.65 24.10 -1.23
N PRO A 72 3.47 23.81 -0.66
CA PRO A 72 2.58 22.77 -1.19
C PRO A 72 2.44 22.95 -2.71
N GLU A 73 2.82 21.95 -3.47
CA GLU A 73 2.75 21.99 -4.92
C GLU A 73 1.45 21.36 -5.38
N THR A 74 0.80 21.97 -6.35
CA THR A 74 -0.39 21.40 -6.99
C THR A 74 0.02 20.37 -8.03
N ILE A 75 -0.72 19.27 -8.09
CA ILE A 75 -0.54 18.23 -9.11
C ILE A 75 -1.47 18.52 -10.30
N ASP A 76 -0.92 18.57 -11.49
CA ASP A 76 -1.71 18.69 -12.72
C ASP A 76 -2.01 17.31 -13.32
N ASN A 77 -2.81 16.52 -12.62
CA ASN A 77 -3.26 15.20 -13.04
C ASN A 77 -4.70 14.96 -12.56
N LYS A 78 -5.53 14.37 -13.42
CA LYS A 78 -6.94 14.07 -13.12
C LYS A 78 -7.13 13.09 -11.95
N GLU A 79 -6.17 12.20 -11.75
CA GLU A 79 -6.21 11.20 -10.67
C GLU A 79 -5.78 11.75 -9.30
N LYS A 80 -5.36 13.01 -9.22
CA LYS A 80 -4.91 13.66 -7.97
C LYS A 80 -5.93 13.61 -6.83
N LEU A 81 -7.21 13.50 -7.14
CA LEU A 81 -8.29 13.45 -6.17
C LEU A 81 -8.58 12.02 -5.67
N LYS A 82 -7.95 11.00 -6.25
CA LYS A 82 -8.04 9.63 -5.74
C LYS A 82 -7.43 9.53 -4.37
N ARG A 83 -8.02 8.70 -3.53
CA ARG A 83 -7.66 8.57 -2.11
C ARG A 83 -7.33 7.11 -1.82
N PRO A 84 -6.05 6.74 -1.78
CA PRO A 84 -5.64 5.47 -1.21
C PRO A 84 -6.02 5.39 0.26
N ASP A 85 -6.37 4.20 0.74
CA ASP A 85 -6.76 4.03 2.13
C ASP A 85 -5.59 4.29 3.07
N ILE A 86 -4.41 3.73 2.78
CA ILE A 86 -3.22 3.86 3.63
C ILE A 86 -1.98 4.03 2.74
N PHE A 87 -1.11 4.93 3.14
CA PHE A 87 0.24 5.06 2.60
C PHE A 87 1.26 5.03 3.73
N ILE A 88 2.18 4.09 3.65
CA ILE A 88 3.30 3.92 4.57
C ILE A 88 4.63 3.93 3.83
N SER A 89 5.67 4.43 4.47
CA SER A 89 7.01 4.54 3.89
C SER A 89 8.08 4.18 4.93
N ARG A 90 9.22 3.68 4.45
CA ARG A 90 10.44 3.55 5.24
C ARG A 90 11.66 3.90 4.41
N LYS A 91 12.70 4.37 5.09
CA LYS A 91 14.04 4.54 4.54
C LYS A 91 14.95 3.45 5.09
N SER A 92 15.80 2.91 4.25
CA SER A 92 16.82 1.93 4.63
C SER A 92 18.14 2.33 4.01
N ASP A 93 19.15 2.53 4.85
CA ASP A 93 20.50 2.78 4.38
C ASP A 93 21.19 1.43 4.15
N ILE A 94 21.59 1.21 2.90
CA ILE A 94 22.30 -0.01 2.51
C ILE A 94 23.76 0.34 2.32
N PRO A 95 24.68 -0.30 3.09
CA PRO A 95 26.11 -0.13 2.87
C PRO A 95 26.47 -0.52 1.43
N ASP A 96 27.02 0.41 0.67
CA ASP A 96 27.53 0.14 -0.67
C ASP A 96 29.06 -0.10 -0.62
N ALA A 97 29.53 -1.11 -1.36
CA ALA A 97 30.94 -1.45 -1.49
C ALA A 97 31.80 -0.30 -2.08
N THR A 98 31.17 0.73 -2.64
CA THR A 98 31.82 1.92 -3.24
C THR A 98 31.95 3.11 -2.26
N ASN A 99 31.66 2.92 -0.96
CA ASN A 99 31.69 3.96 0.09
C ASN A 99 30.62 5.07 -0.02
N ASN A 100 29.60 4.89 -0.81
CA ASN A 100 28.43 5.77 -0.79
C ASN A 100 27.28 5.02 -0.12
N ASP A 101 26.85 5.45 1.06
CA ASP A 101 25.64 4.94 1.68
C ASP A 101 24.45 5.15 0.73
N LEU A 102 23.83 4.06 0.33
CA LEU A 102 22.72 4.06 -0.59
C LEU A 102 21.44 4.02 0.22
N THR A 103 20.73 5.14 0.30
CA THR A 103 19.41 5.18 0.91
C THR A 103 18.38 4.67 -0.09
N ILE A 104 17.68 3.60 0.24
CA ILE A 104 16.53 3.08 -0.50
C ILE A 104 15.26 3.42 0.26
N GLU A 105 14.27 3.90 -0.46
CA GLU A 105 12.94 4.17 0.06
C GLU A 105 12.00 3.06 -0.39
N GLU A 106 11.30 2.47 0.56
CA GLU A 106 10.23 1.51 0.29
C GLU A 106 8.89 2.14 0.65
N ASN A 107 8.03 2.20 -0.33
CA ASN A 107 6.73 2.85 -0.27
C ASN A 107 5.64 1.81 -0.50
N ILE A 108 4.64 1.79 0.37
CA ILE A 108 3.51 0.87 0.27
C ILE A 108 2.22 1.68 0.27
N ILE A 109 1.44 1.52 -0.78
CA ILE A 109 0.05 1.99 -0.85
C ILE A 109 -0.86 0.78 -0.66
N VAL A 110 -1.76 0.86 0.32
CA VAL A 110 -2.73 -0.18 0.61
C VAL A 110 -4.12 0.29 0.23
N GLU A 111 -4.83 -0.57 -0.47
CA GLU A 111 -6.24 -0.42 -0.79
C GLU A 111 -6.99 -1.60 -0.18
N LEU A 112 -7.88 -1.31 0.75
CA LEU A 112 -8.66 -2.30 1.46
C LEU A 112 -10.01 -2.50 0.80
N LYS A 113 -10.51 -3.71 0.81
CA LYS A 113 -11.88 -4.03 0.37
C LYS A 113 -12.66 -4.66 1.51
N ARG A 114 -13.91 -4.20 1.67
CA ARG A 114 -14.82 -4.82 2.63
C ARG A 114 -14.98 -6.32 2.32
N PRO A 115 -15.23 -7.15 3.33
CA PRO A 115 -15.25 -8.61 3.19
C PRO A 115 -16.22 -9.13 2.13
N SER A 116 -17.31 -8.40 1.85
CA SER A 116 -18.31 -8.79 0.84
C SER A 116 -17.86 -8.57 -0.61
N VAL A 117 -16.74 -7.85 -0.85
CA VAL A 117 -16.21 -7.58 -2.18
C VAL A 117 -15.21 -8.68 -2.56
N VAL A 118 -15.43 -9.31 -3.69
CA VAL A 118 -14.45 -10.21 -4.32
C VAL A 118 -13.50 -9.34 -5.15
N ILE A 119 -12.19 -9.49 -4.92
CA ILE A 119 -11.18 -8.79 -5.70
C ILE A 119 -11.13 -9.40 -7.11
N GLY A 120 -11.32 -8.56 -8.10
CA GLY A 120 -11.27 -8.94 -9.51
C GLY A 120 -10.69 -7.80 -10.35
N SER A 121 -10.99 -7.84 -11.63
CA SER A 121 -10.49 -6.90 -12.64
C SER A 121 -10.78 -5.44 -12.28
N GLU A 122 -11.96 -5.11 -11.75
CA GLU A 122 -12.33 -3.74 -11.40
C GLU A 122 -11.45 -3.18 -10.27
N GLN A 123 -11.25 -3.95 -9.20
CA GLN A 123 -10.44 -3.57 -8.05
C GLN A 123 -8.96 -3.48 -8.43
N PHE A 124 -8.50 -4.41 -9.27
CA PHE A 124 -7.14 -4.36 -9.82
C PHE A 124 -6.90 -3.08 -10.64
N GLN A 125 -7.82 -2.72 -11.54
CA GLN A 125 -7.73 -1.49 -12.33
C GLN A 125 -7.71 -0.23 -11.46
N GLN A 126 -8.36 -0.23 -10.31
CA GLN A 126 -8.28 0.89 -9.37
C GLN A 126 -6.84 1.09 -8.88
N VAL A 127 -6.19 0.03 -8.46
CA VAL A 127 -4.80 0.08 -7.97
C VAL A 127 -3.82 0.34 -9.13
N GLU A 128 -4.09 -0.19 -10.32
CA GLU A 128 -3.31 0.10 -11.52
C GLU A 128 -3.34 1.60 -11.88
N ARG A 129 -4.46 2.30 -11.66
CA ARG A 129 -4.52 3.76 -11.81
C ARG A 129 -3.63 4.49 -10.81
N TYR A 130 -3.53 4.00 -9.56
CA TYR A 130 -2.58 4.55 -8.58
C TYR A 130 -1.13 4.37 -9.05
N LEU A 131 -0.79 3.17 -9.53
CA LEU A 131 0.54 2.89 -10.11
C LEU A 131 0.86 3.84 -11.26
N ARG A 132 -0.06 4.01 -12.21
CA ARG A 132 0.15 4.92 -13.35
C ARG A 132 0.35 6.35 -12.91
N PHE A 133 -0.45 6.83 -11.97
CA PHE A 133 -0.29 8.15 -11.38
C PHE A 133 1.12 8.34 -10.78
N ILE A 134 1.60 7.38 -10.00
CA ILE A 134 2.94 7.43 -9.40
C ILE A 134 4.03 7.41 -10.47
N ILE A 135 3.86 6.63 -11.55
CA ILE A 135 4.83 6.59 -12.67
C ILE A 135 4.86 7.92 -13.44
N GLU A 136 3.71 8.53 -13.67
CA GLU A 136 3.58 9.79 -14.43
C GLU A 136 4.07 11.00 -13.64
N GLU A 137 4.00 10.96 -12.32
CA GLU A 137 4.40 12.06 -11.47
C GLU A 137 5.89 11.94 -11.10
N GLU A 138 6.73 12.71 -11.79
CA GLU A 138 8.20 12.67 -11.65
C GLU A 138 8.68 12.83 -10.22
N ARG A 139 7.95 13.57 -9.39
CA ARG A 139 8.30 13.80 -7.98
C ARG A 139 8.24 12.54 -7.13
N PHE A 140 7.44 11.55 -7.53
CA PHE A 140 7.42 10.23 -6.90
C PHE A 140 8.49 9.28 -7.46
N ASN A 141 9.04 9.58 -8.65
CA ASN A 141 9.96 8.70 -9.33
C ASN A 141 11.40 8.89 -8.86
N SER A 142 12.06 7.78 -8.54
CA SER A 142 13.50 7.68 -8.34
C SER A 142 13.91 6.22 -8.47
N LEU A 143 15.10 5.94 -8.99
CA LEU A 143 15.66 4.58 -9.03
C LEU A 143 15.89 4.01 -7.62
N ARG A 144 15.89 4.87 -6.59
CA ARG A 144 16.05 4.49 -5.19
C ARG A 144 14.72 4.33 -4.45
N ARG A 145 13.59 4.42 -5.14
CA ARG A 145 12.24 4.29 -4.57
C ARG A 145 11.58 3.04 -5.10
N ASN A 146 11.30 2.12 -4.21
CA ASN A 146 10.49 0.94 -4.50
C ASN A 146 9.05 1.19 -4.09
N TRP A 147 8.11 0.81 -4.95
CA TRP A 147 6.69 1.01 -4.73
C TRP A 147 5.96 -0.32 -4.74
N LYS A 148 5.24 -0.60 -3.67
CA LYS A 148 4.33 -1.73 -3.57
C LYS A 148 2.90 -1.22 -3.42
N PHE A 149 2.02 -1.76 -4.23
CA PHE A 149 0.59 -1.51 -4.15
C PHE A 149 -0.05 -2.79 -3.68
N ILE A 150 -0.71 -2.75 -2.53
CA ILE A 150 -1.31 -3.93 -1.89
C ILE A 150 -2.82 -3.76 -1.88
N LEU A 151 -3.51 -4.58 -2.67
CA LEU A 151 -4.95 -4.70 -2.68
C LEU A 151 -5.32 -5.86 -1.75
N VAL A 152 -6.09 -5.57 -0.69
CA VAL A 152 -6.42 -6.55 0.35
C VAL A 152 -7.91 -6.78 0.43
N GLY A 153 -8.34 -8.03 0.42
CA GLY A 153 -9.73 -8.41 0.58
C GLY A 153 -9.91 -9.81 1.14
N LYS A 154 -11.14 -10.28 1.23
CA LYS A 154 -11.44 -11.62 1.75
C LYS A 154 -11.27 -12.72 0.70
N LYS A 155 -11.55 -12.41 -0.57
CA LYS A 155 -11.54 -13.38 -1.69
C LYS A 155 -11.04 -12.71 -2.96
N VAL A 156 -10.47 -13.52 -3.85
CA VAL A 156 -10.11 -13.15 -5.22
C VAL A 156 -10.90 -13.99 -6.21
N ASP A 157 -11.09 -13.48 -7.43
CA ASP A 157 -11.70 -14.22 -8.55
C ASP A 157 -10.64 -14.90 -9.44
N ASP A 158 -11.13 -15.62 -10.48
CA ASP A 158 -10.29 -16.35 -11.42
C ASP A 158 -9.35 -15.41 -12.20
N TYR A 159 -9.77 -14.17 -12.47
CA TYR A 159 -8.93 -13.17 -13.13
C TYR A 159 -7.65 -12.88 -12.33
N ILE A 160 -7.77 -12.73 -11.03
CA ILE A 160 -6.60 -12.51 -10.14
C ILE A 160 -5.76 -13.77 -10.03
N ILE A 161 -6.37 -14.94 -10.00
CA ILE A 161 -5.65 -16.23 -9.98
C ILE A 161 -4.80 -16.39 -11.25
N ASP A 162 -5.33 -16.04 -12.41
CA ASP A 162 -4.58 -16.06 -13.67
C ASP A 162 -3.39 -15.10 -13.64
N LEU A 163 -3.54 -13.92 -13.02
CA LEU A 163 -2.43 -13.00 -12.84
C LEU A 163 -1.33 -13.56 -11.93
N TYR A 164 -1.68 -14.31 -10.87
CA TYR A 164 -0.67 -14.99 -10.05
C TYR A 164 0.13 -16.01 -10.84
N GLU A 165 -0.52 -16.82 -11.67
CA GLU A 165 0.16 -17.80 -12.52
C GLU A 165 1.12 -17.12 -13.50
N ASN A 166 0.76 -15.97 -14.07
CA ASN A 166 1.64 -15.18 -14.94
C ASN A 166 2.90 -14.66 -14.23
N GLN A 167 2.85 -14.48 -12.90
CA GLN A 167 3.97 -14.01 -12.08
C GLN A 167 4.70 -15.14 -11.31
N LYS A 168 4.30 -16.39 -11.49
CA LYS A 168 4.79 -17.56 -10.73
C LYS A 168 6.31 -17.69 -10.72
N ASN A 169 6.98 -17.35 -11.81
CA ASN A 169 8.44 -17.43 -11.93
C ASN A 169 9.19 -16.39 -11.08
N LYS A 170 8.49 -15.38 -10.54
CA LYS A 170 9.06 -14.38 -9.62
C LYS A 170 9.24 -14.93 -8.20
N GLY A 171 8.58 -16.05 -7.85
CA GLY A 171 8.66 -16.67 -6.53
C GLY A 171 8.00 -15.87 -5.41
N GLN A 172 7.22 -14.83 -5.75
CA GLN A 172 6.53 -13.97 -4.78
C GLN A 172 5.05 -14.31 -4.74
N LYS A 173 4.58 -14.74 -3.56
CA LYS A 173 3.17 -15.04 -3.33
C LYS A 173 2.32 -13.77 -3.49
N TYR A 174 1.14 -13.90 -4.08
CA TYR A 174 0.17 -12.82 -4.30
C TYR A 174 0.60 -11.68 -5.25
N LEU A 175 1.75 -11.78 -5.89
CA LEU A 175 2.18 -10.83 -6.90
C LEU A 175 1.31 -10.97 -8.15
N VAL A 176 0.71 -9.87 -8.61
CA VAL A 176 -0.12 -9.82 -9.82
C VAL A 176 0.54 -9.04 -10.95
N GLN A 177 1.42 -8.10 -10.62
CA GLN A 177 2.15 -7.30 -11.60
C GLN A 177 3.49 -6.82 -11.03
N SER A 178 4.53 -6.83 -11.86
CA SER A 178 5.84 -6.27 -11.53
C SER A 178 6.42 -5.56 -12.74
N ILE A 179 6.71 -4.26 -12.59
CA ILE A 179 7.29 -3.40 -13.62
C ILE A 179 8.40 -2.57 -12.99
N ARG A 180 9.66 -2.81 -13.35
CA ARG A 180 10.83 -2.12 -12.77
C ARG A 180 10.83 -2.22 -11.23
N ASN A 181 10.76 -1.08 -10.55
CA ASN A 181 10.69 -0.92 -9.09
C ASN A 181 9.25 -0.78 -8.55
N TYR A 182 8.25 -1.16 -9.34
CA TYR A 182 6.83 -1.12 -8.99
C TYR A 182 6.25 -2.52 -8.98
N GLU A 183 5.53 -2.86 -7.93
CA GLU A 183 4.88 -4.16 -7.75
C GLU A 183 3.44 -3.98 -7.28
N ILE A 184 2.51 -4.77 -7.83
CA ILE A 184 1.13 -4.85 -7.34
C ILE A 184 0.89 -6.25 -6.78
N TYR A 185 0.33 -6.30 -5.59
CA TYR A 185 -0.10 -7.50 -4.90
C TYR A 185 -1.61 -7.47 -4.70
N ALA A 186 -2.27 -8.61 -4.89
CA ALA A 186 -3.63 -8.82 -4.43
C ALA A 186 -3.58 -9.89 -3.34
N MET A 187 -3.90 -9.52 -2.11
CA MET A 187 -3.74 -10.38 -0.93
C MET A 187 -5.09 -10.73 -0.33
N THR A 188 -5.20 -11.92 0.22
CA THR A 188 -6.30 -12.31 1.08
C THR A 188 -5.88 -12.23 2.54
N TRP A 189 -6.87 -12.13 3.43
CA TRP A 189 -6.62 -12.09 4.87
C TRP A 189 -6.21 -13.43 5.49
N ASP A 190 -6.16 -14.49 4.69
CA ASP A 190 -5.80 -15.86 5.10
C ASP A 190 -4.29 -16.06 5.27
#